data_0df645b6491e16adbf96c1b49e37a914
#
_entry.id   0df645b6491e16adbf96c1b49e37a914
#
_cell.length_a   1.000
_cell.length_b   1.000
_cell.length_c   1.000
_cell.angle_alpha   90.00
_cell.angle_beta   90.00
_cell.angle_gamma   90.00
#
_symmetry.space_group_name_H-M   'P 1'
#
loop_
_entity.id
_entity.type
_entity.pdbx_description
1 polymer ?
#
loop_
_entity_poly.entity_id
_entity_poly.type
_entity_poly.pdbx_seq_one_letter_code
_entity_poly.pdbx_strand_id
1 'polypeptide(L)'
;MSSRVPAGNELSMAQVQADLYSAKAAMEGADSNKNRLGKYLKGVAAYHLQQAAEKMVKIQIYRAGVPVDYAKIYKHNIRDLVLYGTQIGVKLEIPAYVRRNDTIISSWEAEGRYDVHIVVRSDTLRKAYEEIQNWWIVLKEKGYK
;
A
#
# COMPACT_ATOMS: atom_id res chain seq x y z
N MET A 1 -3.81 19.65 -20.68
CA MET A 1 -3.88 18.99 -20.31
C MET A 1 -3.51 18.31 -19.75
N SER A 2 -3.49 18.25 -19.29
CA SER A 2 -3.15 17.54 -18.77
C SER A 2 -3.42 16.66 -18.69
N SER A 3 -3.44 16.85 -19.16
CA SER A 3 -3.74 15.78 -19.15
C SER A 3 -3.32 14.87 -18.23
N ARG A 4 -3.13 15.28 -17.50
CA ARG A 4 -2.77 14.40 -16.51
C ARG A 4 -3.94 13.69 -16.01
N VAL A 5 -4.26 12.76 -16.76
CA VAL A 5 -5.30 11.85 -16.34
C VAL A 5 -4.91 11.30 -14.99
N PRO A 6 -5.82 11.31 -14.04
CA PRO A 6 -5.52 10.77 -12.75
C PRO A 6 -5.08 9.33 -12.85
N ALA A 7 -4.18 8.96 -12.01
CA ALA A 7 -3.60 7.63 -12.00
C ALA A 7 -4.66 6.54 -11.80
N GLY A 8 -5.88 6.91 -11.45
CA GLY A 8 -6.95 5.93 -11.23
C GLY A 8 -7.22 5.05 -12.44
N ASN A 9 -7.08 5.61 -13.65
CA ASN A 9 -7.28 4.83 -14.86
C ASN A 9 -6.11 3.90 -15.15
N GLU A 10 -4.96 4.17 -14.54
CA GLU A 10 -3.76 3.39 -14.74
C GLU A 10 -3.52 2.40 -13.62
N LEU A 11 -4.20 2.58 -12.48
CA LEU A 11 -4.03 1.68 -11.35
C LEU A 11 -4.71 0.35 -11.62
N SER A 12 -4.02 -0.72 -11.28
CA SER A 12 -4.54 -2.07 -11.47
C SER A 12 -4.09 -2.98 -10.35
N MET A 13 -4.79 -4.07 -10.20
CA MET A 13 -4.43 -5.08 -9.21
C MET A 13 -3.11 -5.76 -9.58
N ALA A 14 -2.73 -5.74 -10.86
CA ALA A 14 -1.41 -6.24 -11.27
C ALA A 14 -0.29 -5.38 -10.72
N GLN A 15 -0.48 -4.06 -10.66
CA GLN A 15 0.51 -3.17 -10.05
C GLN A 15 0.66 -3.44 -8.56
N VAL A 16 -0.46 -3.71 -7.88
CA VAL A 16 -0.42 -4.09 -6.47
C VAL A 16 0.34 -5.41 -6.31
N GLN A 17 0.10 -6.37 -7.20
CA GLN A 17 0.82 -7.64 -7.17
C GLN A 17 2.32 -7.43 -7.35
N ALA A 18 2.73 -6.50 -8.22
CA ALA A 18 4.13 -6.18 -8.40
C ALA A 18 4.75 -5.60 -7.12
N ASP A 19 4.01 -4.75 -6.42
CA ASP A 19 4.49 -4.25 -5.13
C ASP A 19 4.65 -5.38 -4.12
N LEU A 20 3.70 -6.31 -4.08
CA LEU A 20 3.77 -7.45 -3.16
C LEU A 20 4.94 -8.37 -3.52
N TYR A 21 5.17 -8.59 -4.79
CA TYR A 21 6.32 -9.37 -5.25
C TYR A 21 7.63 -8.72 -4.81
N SER A 22 7.74 -7.41 -5.00
CA SER A 22 8.93 -6.66 -4.62
C SER A 22 9.15 -6.68 -3.11
N ALA A 23 8.07 -6.55 -2.35
CA ALA A 23 8.15 -6.62 -0.90
C ALA A 23 8.66 -7.97 -0.43
N LYS A 24 8.14 -9.04 -1.01
CA LYS A 24 8.55 -10.39 -0.63
C LYS A 24 10.02 -10.64 -0.96
N ALA A 25 10.44 -10.24 -2.16
CA ALA A 25 11.84 -10.40 -2.56
C ALA A 25 12.77 -9.63 -1.63
N ALA A 26 12.38 -8.40 -1.26
CA ALA A 26 13.19 -7.59 -0.36
C ALA A 26 13.26 -8.20 1.05
N MET A 27 12.15 -8.77 1.53
CA MET A 27 12.13 -9.44 2.83
C MET A 27 13.06 -10.65 2.84
N GLU A 28 13.03 -11.45 1.78
CA GLU A 28 13.91 -12.60 1.66
C GLU A 28 15.37 -12.17 1.59
N GLY A 29 15.65 -11.09 0.86
CA GLY A 29 16.99 -10.54 0.81
C GLY A 29 17.44 -10.03 2.17
N ALA A 30 16.55 -9.42 2.93
CA ALA A 30 16.87 -8.92 4.27
C ALA A 30 17.19 -10.07 5.21
N ASP A 31 16.46 -11.18 5.11
CA ASP A 31 16.72 -12.35 5.95
C ASP A 31 18.08 -12.97 5.66
N SER A 32 18.55 -12.86 4.43
CA SER A 32 19.83 -13.42 4.01
C SER A 32 21.00 -12.47 4.26
N ASN A 33 20.77 -11.22 4.62
CA ASN A 33 21.79 -10.21 4.79
C ASN A 33 21.62 -9.48 6.11
N LYS A 34 22.43 -9.82 7.12
CA LYS A 34 22.31 -9.26 8.47
C LYS A 34 23.17 -8.02 8.66
N ASN A 35 23.41 -7.28 7.59
CA ASN A 35 24.24 -6.09 7.60
C ASN A 35 23.41 -4.89 7.16
N ARG A 36 24.10 -3.80 6.74
CA ARG A 36 23.42 -2.60 6.30
C ARG A 36 22.49 -2.85 5.12
N LEU A 37 22.91 -3.73 4.21
CA LEU A 37 22.05 -4.09 3.08
C LEU A 37 20.72 -4.65 3.55
N GLY A 38 20.76 -5.51 4.57
CA GLY A 38 19.51 -6.06 5.13
C GLY A 38 18.58 -4.98 5.66
N LYS A 39 19.15 -3.94 6.30
CA LYS A 39 18.32 -2.84 6.79
C LYS A 39 17.70 -2.06 5.64
N TYR A 40 18.46 -1.79 4.59
CA TYR A 40 17.89 -1.14 3.41
C TYR A 40 16.79 -1.96 2.78
N LEU A 41 16.98 -3.28 2.70
CA LEU A 41 15.99 -4.15 2.09
C LEU A 41 14.69 -4.20 2.92
N LYS A 42 14.80 -4.11 4.25
CA LYS A 42 13.58 -3.99 5.05
C LYS A 42 12.82 -2.70 4.73
N GLY A 43 13.54 -1.60 4.52
CA GLY A 43 12.92 -0.35 4.09
C GLY A 43 12.24 -0.47 2.73
N VAL A 44 12.88 -1.16 1.80
CA VAL A 44 12.30 -1.42 0.47
C VAL A 44 11.01 -2.23 0.62
N ALA A 45 11.05 -3.27 1.44
CA ALA A 45 9.86 -4.09 1.68
C ALA A 45 8.73 -3.26 2.27
N ALA A 46 9.03 -2.46 3.30
CA ALA A 46 8.05 -1.61 3.95
C ALA A 46 7.42 -0.63 2.95
N TYR A 47 8.25 -0.01 2.12
CA TYR A 47 7.76 0.92 1.10
C TYR A 47 6.78 0.24 0.15
N HIS A 48 7.13 -0.94 -0.36
CA HIS A 48 6.25 -1.63 -1.31
C HIS A 48 4.97 -2.11 -0.66
N LEU A 49 4.99 -2.49 0.63
CA LEU A 49 3.77 -2.85 1.34
C LEU A 49 2.86 -1.63 1.50
N GLN A 50 3.43 -0.47 1.81
CA GLN A 50 2.65 0.76 1.87
C GLN A 50 2.05 1.09 0.51
N GLN A 51 2.83 0.97 -0.56
CA GLN A 51 2.34 1.24 -1.91
C GLN A 51 1.20 0.30 -2.30
N ALA A 52 1.32 -0.97 -1.94
CA ALA A 52 0.26 -1.94 -2.21
C ALA A 52 -1.03 -1.54 -1.49
N ALA A 53 -0.93 -1.19 -0.21
CA ALA A 53 -2.11 -0.80 0.57
C ALA A 53 -2.74 0.48 0.02
N GLU A 54 -1.92 1.47 -0.27
CA GLU A 54 -2.41 2.75 -0.81
C GLU A 54 -3.14 2.53 -2.13
N LYS A 55 -2.56 1.74 -3.02
CA LYS A 55 -3.17 1.48 -4.33
C LYS A 55 -4.49 0.75 -4.18
N MET A 56 -4.62 -0.18 -3.25
CA MET A 56 -5.88 -0.91 -3.08
C MET A 56 -6.99 -0.02 -2.55
N VAL A 57 -6.69 0.95 -1.71
CA VAL A 57 -7.69 1.93 -1.31
C VAL A 57 -8.10 2.78 -2.51
N LYS A 58 -7.11 3.29 -3.25
CA LYS A 58 -7.39 4.16 -4.40
C LYS A 58 -8.18 3.44 -5.50
N ILE A 59 -7.84 2.19 -5.78
CA ILE A 59 -8.57 1.40 -6.78
C ILE A 59 -10.04 1.32 -6.41
N GLN A 60 -10.34 1.04 -5.15
CA GLN A 60 -11.73 0.96 -4.71
C GLN A 60 -12.47 2.29 -4.90
N ILE A 61 -11.79 3.40 -4.57
CA ILE A 61 -12.40 4.72 -4.72
C ILE A 61 -12.65 5.02 -6.20
N TYR A 62 -11.65 4.79 -7.05
CA TYR A 62 -11.79 5.07 -8.48
C TYR A 62 -12.85 4.19 -9.15
N ARG A 63 -12.96 2.93 -8.74
CA ARG A 63 -13.90 1.99 -9.36
C ARG A 63 -15.32 2.13 -8.82
N ALA A 64 -15.54 2.97 -7.81
CA ALA A 64 -16.85 3.16 -7.22
C ALA A 64 -17.80 3.96 -8.12
N GLY A 65 -17.26 4.67 -9.11
CA GLY A 65 -18.11 5.41 -10.05
C GLY A 65 -18.63 6.73 -9.50
N VAL A 66 -18.06 7.25 -8.43
CA VAL A 66 -18.47 8.53 -7.86
C VAL A 66 -17.44 9.59 -8.24
N PRO A 67 -17.85 10.89 -8.27
CA PRO A 67 -16.88 11.95 -8.54
C PRO A 67 -15.77 11.99 -7.48
N VAL A 68 -14.54 12.18 -7.92
CA VAL A 68 -13.36 12.16 -7.07
C VAL A 68 -12.65 13.50 -7.11
N ASP A 69 -12.32 14.03 -5.94
CA ASP A 69 -11.46 15.21 -5.82
C ASP A 69 -10.00 14.73 -5.89
N TYR A 70 -9.34 15.01 -7.00
CA TYR A 70 -7.99 14.50 -7.22
C TYR A 70 -6.98 15.05 -6.24
N ALA A 71 -7.20 16.25 -5.71
CA ALA A 71 -6.29 16.79 -4.70
C ALA A 71 -6.32 15.93 -3.43
N LYS A 72 -7.49 15.36 -3.11
CA LYS A 72 -7.61 14.54 -1.92
C LYS A 72 -7.17 13.10 -2.15
N ILE A 73 -7.35 12.59 -3.38
CA ILE A 73 -6.97 11.21 -3.67
C ILE A 73 -5.45 11.08 -3.82
N TYR A 74 -4.72 12.16 -4.07
CA TYR A 74 -3.26 12.10 -4.20
C TYR A 74 -2.52 11.98 -2.87
N LYS A 75 -3.23 11.90 -1.78
CA LYS A 75 -2.59 11.70 -0.49
C LYS A 75 -2.00 10.30 -0.39
N HIS A 76 -0.94 10.19 0.39
CA HIS A 76 -0.26 8.92 0.63
C HIS A 76 -0.58 8.36 2.00
N ASN A 77 -1.34 9.07 2.81
CA ASN A 77 -1.73 8.63 4.14
C ASN A 77 -2.99 7.77 4.02
N ILE A 78 -2.88 6.52 4.44
CA ILE A 78 -3.98 5.56 4.28
C ILE A 78 -5.22 6.01 5.04
N ARG A 79 -5.04 6.52 6.28
CA ARG A 79 -6.19 6.98 7.07
C ARG A 79 -6.95 8.08 6.35
N ASP A 80 -6.21 9.06 5.78
CA ASP A 80 -6.84 10.17 5.08
C ASP A 80 -7.59 9.69 3.84
N LEU A 81 -7.01 8.72 3.12
CA LEU A 81 -7.67 8.15 1.94
C LEU A 81 -8.95 7.40 2.34
N VAL A 82 -8.89 6.63 3.41
CA VAL A 82 -10.06 5.89 3.89
C VAL A 82 -11.16 6.85 4.33
N LEU A 83 -10.79 7.91 5.06
CA LEU A 83 -11.75 8.93 5.47
C LEU A 83 -12.38 9.59 4.25
N TYR A 84 -11.57 9.98 3.28
CA TYR A 84 -12.07 10.60 2.07
C TYR A 84 -13.04 9.69 1.33
N GLY A 85 -12.66 8.43 1.09
CA GLY A 85 -13.53 7.49 0.41
C GLY A 85 -14.85 7.28 1.13
N THR A 86 -14.80 7.19 2.46
CA THR A 86 -16.01 7.05 3.26
C THR A 86 -16.89 8.29 3.14
N GLN A 87 -16.30 9.48 3.17
CA GLN A 87 -17.04 10.72 3.05
C GLN A 87 -17.78 10.86 1.74
N ILE A 88 -17.23 10.35 0.66
CA ILE A 88 -17.88 10.42 -0.65
C ILE A 88 -18.78 9.21 -0.93
N GLY A 89 -19.00 8.37 0.07
CA GLY A 89 -19.98 7.29 0.00
C GLY A 89 -19.45 5.96 -0.52
N VAL A 90 -18.13 5.79 -0.62
CA VAL A 90 -17.56 4.54 -1.06
C VAL A 90 -17.51 3.55 0.10
N LYS A 91 -18.02 2.35 -0.13
CA LYS A 91 -17.96 1.30 0.87
C LYS A 91 -16.65 0.55 0.68
N LEU A 92 -15.68 0.89 1.51
CA LEU A 92 -14.33 0.34 1.37
C LEU A 92 -14.19 -0.99 2.08
N GLU A 93 -13.54 -1.91 1.41
CA GLU A 93 -13.16 -3.21 1.96
C GLU A 93 -11.71 -3.10 2.45
N ILE A 94 -11.52 -3.07 3.77
CA ILE A 94 -10.19 -2.87 4.35
C ILE A 94 -10.03 -3.81 5.54
N PRO A 95 -8.96 -4.62 5.59
CA PRO A 95 -8.73 -5.52 6.72
C PRO A 95 -8.58 -4.75 8.02
N ALA A 96 -9.07 -5.33 9.11
CA ALA A 96 -8.93 -4.73 10.43
C ALA A 96 -7.47 -4.44 10.78
N TYR A 97 -6.56 -5.33 10.39
CA TYR A 97 -5.14 -5.11 10.62
C TYR A 97 -4.66 -3.80 10.01
N VAL A 98 -5.04 -3.53 8.75
CA VAL A 98 -4.63 -2.32 8.06
C VAL A 98 -5.23 -1.09 8.72
N ARG A 99 -6.50 -1.16 9.14
CA ARG A 99 -7.12 -0.03 9.84
C ARG A 99 -6.43 0.28 11.16
N ARG A 100 -6.06 -0.76 11.91
CA ARG A 100 -5.40 -0.56 13.20
C ARG A 100 -3.97 -0.05 13.06
N ASN A 101 -3.33 -0.34 11.93
CA ASN A 101 -1.92 -0.02 11.72
C ASN A 101 -1.71 1.00 10.61
N ASP A 102 -2.74 1.77 10.27
CA ASP A 102 -2.70 2.68 9.12
C ASP A 102 -1.61 3.75 9.29
N THR A 103 -1.41 4.25 10.49
CA THR A 103 -0.39 5.28 10.73
C THR A 103 1.01 4.72 10.52
N ILE A 104 1.27 3.51 11.04
CA ILE A 104 2.59 2.88 10.89
C ILE A 104 2.84 2.58 9.41
N ILE A 105 1.87 1.96 8.74
CA ILE A 105 2.03 1.60 7.33
C ILE A 105 2.24 2.85 6.49
N SER A 106 1.49 3.92 6.75
CA SER A 106 1.62 5.17 6.00
C SER A 106 3.00 5.79 6.17
N SER A 107 3.63 5.61 7.34
CA SER A 107 4.95 6.17 7.57
C SER A 107 6.02 5.51 6.70
N TRP A 108 5.76 4.36 6.14
CA TRP A 108 6.73 3.63 5.31
C TRP A 108 6.90 4.24 3.93
N GLU A 109 6.05 5.16 3.53
CA GLU A 109 6.08 5.71 2.17
C GLU A 109 7.38 6.48 1.90
N ALA A 110 7.66 7.51 2.65
CA ALA A 110 8.87 8.31 2.42
C ALA A 110 10.06 7.79 3.23
N GLU A 111 9.82 7.46 4.48
CA GLU A 111 10.89 7.09 5.40
C GLU A 111 11.46 5.72 5.07
N GLY A 112 10.60 4.77 4.69
CA GLY A 112 11.05 3.41 4.39
C GLY A 112 11.99 3.34 3.21
N ARG A 113 11.88 4.29 2.25
CA ARG A 113 12.72 4.27 1.05
C ARG A 113 14.15 4.70 1.30
N TYR A 114 14.35 5.70 2.15
CA TYR A 114 15.61 6.41 2.21
C TYR A 114 16.27 6.40 3.58
N ASP A 115 15.55 6.04 4.62
CA ASP A 115 16.05 6.18 5.99
C ASP A 115 16.50 4.84 6.54
N VAL A 116 17.83 4.68 6.63
CA VAL A 116 18.44 3.46 7.19
C VAL A 116 18.20 3.33 8.69
N HIS A 117 17.77 4.41 9.33
CA HIS A 117 17.52 4.39 10.77
C HIS A 117 16.13 3.92 11.11
N ILE A 118 15.26 3.76 10.11
CA ILE A 118 13.96 3.17 10.35
C ILE A 118 14.19 1.75 10.85
N VAL A 119 13.57 1.45 11.98
CA VAL A 119 13.61 0.11 12.54
C VAL A 119 12.29 -0.57 12.24
N VAL A 120 12.31 -1.44 11.25
CA VAL A 120 11.14 -2.25 10.92
C VAL A 120 11.51 -3.70 11.22
N ARG A 121 10.73 -4.30 12.12
CA ARG A 121 11.00 -5.68 12.53
C ARG A 121 10.56 -6.65 11.44
N SER A 122 11.31 -7.72 11.28
CA SER A 122 11.00 -8.74 10.27
C SER A 122 9.63 -9.36 10.50
N ASP A 123 9.24 -9.59 11.76
CA ASP A 123 7.94 -10.19 12.04
C ASP A 123 6.80 -9.21 11.73
N THR A 124 7.01 -7.90 11.92
CA THR A 124 6.03 -6.88 11.54
C THR A 124 5.84 -6.88 10.02
N LEU A 125 6.94 -6.95 9.28
CA LEU A 125 6.86 -6.98 7.81
C LEU A 125 6.13 -8.23 7.33
N ARG A 126 6.45 -9.39 7.92
CA ARG A 126 5.77 -10.63 7.53
C ARG A 126 4.28 -10.56 7.78
N LYS A 127 3.89 -10.06 8.96
CA LYS A 127 2.47 -9.94 9.29
C LYS A 127 1.76 -8.98 8.34
N ALA A 128 2.37 -7.84 8.08
CA ALA A 128 1.80 -6.87 7.15
C ALA A 128 1.67 -7.46 5.75
N TYR A 129 2.70 -8.17 5.29
CA TYR A 129 2.67 -8.81 3.98
C TYR A 129 1.51 -9.79 3.88
N GLU A 130 1.34 -10.66 4.89
CA GLU A 130 0.26 -11.65 4.88
C GLU A 130 -1.10 -10.99 4.81
N GLU A 131 -1.30 -9.95 5.61
CA GLU A 131 -2.59 -9.26 5.65
C GLU A 131 -2.89 -8.53 4.35
N ILE A 132 -1.90 -7.88 3.79
CA ILE A 132 -2.08 -7.11 2.56
C ILE A 132 -2.22 -8.06 1.36
N GLN A 133 -1.48 -9.17 1.35
CA GLN A 133 -1.62 -10.21 0.33
C GLN A 133 -3.04 -10.80 0.34
N ASN A 134 -3.55 -11.13 1.53
CA ASN A 134 -4.91 -11.66 1.65
C ASN A 134 -5.94 -10.64 1.18
N TRP A 135 -5.71 -9.37 1.48
CA TRP A 135 -6.58 -8.29 1.01
C TRP A 135 -6.62 -8.24 -0.52
N TRP A 136 -5.46 -8.37 -1.15
CA TRP A 136 -5.38 -8.41 -2.62
C TRP A 136 -6.22 -9.56 -3.17
N ILE A 137 -6.13 -10.74 -2.55
CA ILE A 137 -6.91 -11.91 -2.97
C ILE A 137 -8.40 -11.62 -2.85
N VAL A 138 -8.84 -11.05 -1.72
CA VAL A 138 -10.24 -10.73 -1.49
C VAL A 138 -10.74 -9.76 -2.57
N LEU A 139 -9.99 -8.71 -2.86
CA LEU A 139 -10.41 -7.74 -3.88
C LEU A 139 -10.46 -8.37 -5.27
N LYS A 140 -9.51 -9.24 -5.60
CA LYS A 140 -9.55 -9.96 -6.87
C LYS A 140 -10.80 -10.82 -6.98
N GLU A 141 -11.16 -11.51 -5.90
CA GLU A 141 -12.36 -12.34 -5.87
C GLU A 141 -13.62 -11.51 -6.03
N LYS A 142 -13.59 -10.26 -5.59
CA LYS A 142 -14.73 -9.35 -5.77
C LYS A 142 -14.77 -8.71 -7.14
N GLY A 143 -13.84 -9.03 -8.01
CA GLY A 143 -13.84 -8.56 -9.40
C GLY A 143 -12.99 -7.35 -9.68
N TYR A 144 -12.24 -6.85 -8.72
CA TYR A 144 -11.33 -5.73 -8.98
C TYR A 144 -10.20 -6.17 -9.90
N LYS A 145 -9.85 -5.34 -10.86
CA LYS A 145 -8.82 -5.60 -11.84
C LYS A 145 -7.64 -4.66 -11.67
#